data_3f064d3e1a3da791cdc0c145b8242538
#
_entry.id   3f064d3e1a3da791cdc0c145b8242538
#
_cell.length_a   1.000
_cell.length_b   1.000
_cell.length_c   1.000
_cell.angle_alpha   90.00
_cell.angle_beta   90.00
_cell.angle_gamma   90.00
#
_symmetry.space_group_name_H-M   'P 1'
#
loop_
_entity.id
_entity.type
_entity.pdbx_description
1 polymer ?
#
loop_
_entity_poly.entity_id
_entity_poly.type
_entity_poly.pdbx_seq_one_letter_code
_entity_poly.pdbx_strand_id
1 'polypeptide(L)'
;MRYITKGREPGSLTQYKKQSGAYFDGANKEDIRQALLEEQGYLCAYCMCRISAENMKIEHWQSQSEHQAKELDYFNMLGVCNGNAGHVQRDTTCDTHRGNSPLTINPLDAAMIDKIAYSTSDGKIYSKDAVINHDLNEVLNLNCNSPDVYLCINRKEVFDQFIQMIGRKMKDGIWEKNMLQRLLRRYEEKDTEGKYKPYSGIVIWYLKKRLK
;
A
#
# COMPACT_ATOMS: atom_id res chain seq x y z
N MET A 1 1.50 -3.56 -3.60
CA MET A 1 1.77 -2.14 -3.30
C MET A 1 1.38 -1.30 -4.51
N ARG A 2 1.05 -0.04 -4.35
CA ARG A 2 0.75 0.90 -5.45
C ARG A 2 1.39 2.25 -5.17
N TYR A 3 1.61 3.03 -6.23
CA TYR A 3 2.06 4.41 -6.11
C TYR A 3 1.00 5.27 -5.42
N ILE A 4 1.45 6.13 -4.50
CA ILE A 4 0.62 7.07 -3.73
C ILE A 4 1.02 8.47 -4.14
N THR A 5 0.04 9.24 -4.63
CA THR A 5 0.21 10.68 -4.85
C THR A 5 -0.21 11.41 -3.58
N LYS A 6 0.73 12.11 -2.94
CA LYS A 6 0.44 12.94 -1.77
C LYS A 6 -0.41 14.13 -2.17
N GLY A 7 -1.44 14.37 -1.39
CA GLY A 7 -2.27 15.56 -1.47
C GLY A 7 -1.69 16.74 -0.69
N ARG A 8 -2.55 17.71 -0.40
CA ARG A 8 -2.21 18.84 0.45
C ARG A 8 -2.18 18.39 1.91
N GLU A 9 -1.16 18.85 2.64
CA GLU A 9 -1.09 18.68 4.09
C GLU A 9 -2.33 19.28 4.79
N PRO A 10 -2.88 18.64 5.85
CA PRO A 10 -4.00 19.18 6.62
C PRO A 10 -3.69 20.57 7.18
N GLY A 11 -4.69 21.47 7.11
CA GLY A 11 -4.54 22.83 7.61
C GLY A 11 -4.22 22.90 9.10
N SER A 12 -4.76 21.99 9.91
CA SER A 12 -4.46 21.85 11.34
C SER A 12 -2.97 21.53 11.57
N LEU A 13 -2.38 20.62 10.79
CA LEU A 13 -0.96 20.30 10.86
C LEU A 13 -0.10 21.51 10.46
N THR A 14 -0.46 22.19 9.36
CA THR A 14 0.24 23.41 8.92
C THR A 14 0.23 24.50 9.99
N GLN A 15 -0.88 24.67 10.70
CA GLN A 15 -0.99 25.65 11.81
C GLN A 15 -0.18 25.19 13.03
N TYR A 16 -0.27 23.91 13.38
CA TYR A 16 0.42 23.36 14.53
C TYR A 16 1.95 23.47 14.41
N LYS A 17 2.52 23.25 13.24
CA LYS A 17 3.95 23.40 12.95
C LYS A 17 4.53 24.79 13.25
N LYS A 18 3.69 25.83 13.33
CA LYS A 18 4.13 27.20 13.65
C LYS A 18 4.34 27.43 15.13
N GLN A 19 3.91 26.50 15.96
CA GLN A 19 4.06 26.60 17.42
C GLN A 19 5.48 26.21 17.83
N SER A 20 6.04 26.93 18.79
CA SER A 20 7.34 26.57 19.38
C SER A 20 7.23 25.22 20.09
N GLY A 21 8.17 24.32 19.84
CA GLY A 21 8.18 22.98 20.43
C GLY A 21 7.10 22.03 19.91
N ALA A 22 6.56 22.27 18.71
CA ALA A 22 5.64 21.34 18.07
C ALA A 22 6.33 19.97 17.80
N TYR A 23 5.64 18.89 18.16
CA TYR A 23 6.10 17.51 17.99
C TYR A 23 4.92 16.60 17.61
N PHE A 24 5.19 15.42 17.06
CA PHE A 24 4.16 14.57 16.43
C PHE A 24 3.03 14.18 17.39
N ASP A 25 3.35 13.85 18.65
CA ASP A 25 2.30 13.38 19.59
C ASP A 25 1.32 14.48 19.97
N GLY A 26 1.68 15.75 19.87
CA GLY A 26 0.78 16.88 20.10
C GLY A 26 -0.05 17.30 18.88
N ALA A 27 0.18 16.72 17.71
CA ALA A 27 -0.56 17.07 16.50
C ALA A 27 -1.98 16.48 16.50
N ASN A 28 -2.91 17.12 15.76
CA ASN A 28 -4.24 16.56 15.49
C ASN A 28 -4.12 15.36 14.55
N LYS A 29 -4.12 14.16 15.12
CA LYS A 29 -3.95 12.90 14.38
C LYS A 29 -5.20 12.51 13.57
N GLU A 30 -6.39 12.99 13.94
CA GLU A 30 -7.62 12.68 13.21
C GLU A 30 -7.59 13.28 11.80
N ASP A 31 -7.24 14.56 11.68
CA ASP A 31 -7.13 15.23 10.38
C ASP A 31 -6.04 14.60 9.51
N ILE A 32 -4.91 14.19 10.12
CA ILE A 32 -3.84 13.48 9.41
C ILE A 32 -4.33 12.12 8.91
N ARG A 33 -5.01 11.33 9.76
CA ARG A 33 -5.58 10.02 9.35
C ARG A 33 -6.56 10.17 8.21
N GLN A 34 -7.48 11.14 8.32
CA GLN A 34 -8.48 11.37 7.29
C GLN A 34 -7.84 11.73 5.94
N ALA A 35 -6.86 12.63 5.92
CA ALA A 35 -6.13 13.00 4.70
C ALA A 35 -5.38 11.81 4.09
N LEU A 36 -4.71 10.99 4.92
CA LEU A 36 -4.01 9.78 4.48
C LEU A 36 -4.98 8.72 3.92
N LEU A 37 -6.14 8.53 4.55
CA LEU A 37 -7.17 7.62 4.06
C LEU A 37 -7.70 8.05 2.69
N GLU A 38 -8.05 9.33 2.55
CA GLU A 38 -8.59 9.87 1.31
C GLU A 38 -7.57 9.76 0.17
N GLU A 39 -6.32 10.17 0.35
CA GLU A 39 -5.31 10.08 -0.70
C GLU A 39 -4.95 8.63 -1.07
N GLN A 40 -4.89 7.72 -0.09
CA GLN A 40 -4.59 6.31 -0.31
C GLN A 40 -5.80 5.47 -0.74
N GLY A 41 -6.99 6.08 -0.86
CA GLY A 41 -8.23 5.37 -1.22
C GLY A 41 -8.55 4.26 -0.22
N TYR A 42 -8.30 4.53 1.07
CA TYR A 42 -8.58 3.64 2.20
C TYR A 42 -7.82 2.30 2.13
N LEU A 43 -6.59 2.32 1.61
CA LEU A 43 -5.73 1.13 1.57
C LEU A 43 -4.43 1.37 2.36
N CYS A 44 -3.99 0.33 3.05
CA CYS A 44 -2.65 0.30 3.63
C CYS A 44 -1.59 0.56 2.55
N ALA A 45 -0.67 1.48 2.81
CA ALA A 45 0.39 1.87 1.88
C ALA A 45 1.25 0.68 1.43
N TYR A 46 1.42 -0.33 2.29
CA TYR A 46 2.28 -1.47 2.03
C TYR A 46 1.53 -2.68 1.47
N CYS A 47 0.61 -3.27 2.22
CA CYS A 47 -0.03 -4.52 1.82
C CYS A 47 -1.30 -4.35 0.98
N MET A 48 -1.88 -3.13 0.92
CA MET A 48 -3.14 -2.80 0.23
C MET A 48 -4.39 -3.47 0.83
N CYS A 49 -4.38 -3.91 2.09
CA CYS A 49 -5.63 -4.25 2.78
C CYS A 49 -6.46 -2.99 3.05
N ARG A 50 -7.76 -3.15 3.30
CA ARG A 50 -8.65 -2.05 3.69
C ARG A 50 -8.25 -1.52 5.06
N ILE A 51 -8.19 -0.19 5.19
CA ILE A 51 -7.99 0.52 6.45
C ILE A 51 -9.08 1.56 6.67
N SER A 52 -9.30 1.92 7.94
CA SER A 52 -10.20 2.98 8.40
C SER A 52 -9.51 3.79 9.51
N ALA A 53 -10.11 4.88 9.96
CA ALA A 53 -9.55 5.71 11.02
C ALA A 53 -9.29 4.92 12.31
N GLU A 54 -10.15 3.93 12.62
CA GLU A 54 -10.10 3.13 13.84
C GLU A 54 -9.05 2.00 13.80
N ASN A 55 -8.70 1.52 12.59
CA ASN A 55 -7.84 0.35 12.41
C ASN A 55 -6.53 0.63 11.67
N MET A 56 -6.11 1.90 11.60
CA MET A 56 -4.86 2.31 10.97
C MET A 56 -3.87 2.92 11.96
N LYS A 57 -2.61 2.89 11.56
CA LYS A 57 -1.53 3.67 12.15
C LYS A 57 -1.07 4.75 11.18
N ILE A 58 -0.53 5.85 11.71
CA ILE A 58 0.26 6.81 10.94
C ILE A 58 1.71 6.34 11.02
N GLU A 59 2.24 5.95 9.90
CA GLU A 59 3.61 5.47 9.73
C GLU A 59 4.52 6.59 9.24
N HIS A 60 5.73 6.67 9.78
CA HIS A 60 6.80 7.54 9.25
C HIS A 60 7.75 6.72 8.39
N TRP A 61 7.74 6.96 7.07
CA TRP A 61 8.62 6.23 6.15
C TRP A 61 10.09 6.35 6.52
N GLN A 62 10.57 7.54 6.90
CA GLN A 62 11.81 7.72 7.63
C GLN A 62 11.48 7.76 9.13
N SER A 63 11.97 6.79 9.89
CA SER A 63 11.60 6.61 11.29
C SER A 63 11.85 7.84 12.14
N GLN A 64 10.97 8.11 13.09
CA GLN A 64 11.11 9.26 14.01
C GLN A 64 12.40 9.16 14.85
N SER A 65 12.81 7.95 15.22
CA SER A 65 14.02 7.72 16.03
C SER A 65 15.31 8.17 15.33
N GLU A 66 15.36 8.06 13.99
CA GLU A 66 16.56 8.42 13.21
C GLU A 66 16.43 9.77 12.51
N HIS A 67 15.19 10.24 12.30
CA HIS A 67 14.88 11.43 11.52
C HIS A 67 13.87 12.34 12.23
N GLN A 68 14.14 12.74 13.47
CA GLN A 68 13.25 13.56 14.29
C GLN A 68 12.79 14.85 13.57
N ALA A 69 13.65 15.49 12.79
CA ALA A 69 13.29 16.67 12.01
C ALA A 69 12.16 16.44 10.98
N LYS A 70 11.81 15.19 10.68
CA LYS A 70 10.75 14.80 9.74
C LYS A 70 9.50 14.23 10.42
N GLU A 71 9.42 14.31 11.74
CA GLU A 71 8.26 13.77 12.45
C GLU A 71 6.94 14.50 12.13
N LEU A 72 6.99 15.78 11.77
CA LEU A 72 5.84 16.57 11.32
C LEU A 72 5.77 16.75 9.80
N ASP A 73 6.68 16.14 9.04
CA ASP A 73 6.63 16.19 7.58
C ASP A 73 5.53 15.28 7.04
N TYR A 74 4.45 15.88 6.54
CA TYR A 74 3.31 15.12 5.97
C TYR A 74 3.72 14.21 4.81
N PHE A 75 4.75 14.61 4.02
CA PHE A 75 5.28 13.79 2.95
C PHE A 75 6.09 12.57 3.44
N ASN A 76 6.43 12.55 4.73
CA ASN A 76 7.03 11.40 5.41
C ASN A 76 5.98 10.47 6.05
N MET A 77 4.68 10.84 6.03
CA MET A 77 3.61 10.08 6.70
C MET A 77 2.83 9.21 5.71
N LEU A 78 2.50 7.99 6.13
CA LEU A 78 1.70 7.02 5.40
C LEU A 78 0.63 6.41 6.31
N GLY A 79 -0.53 6.09 5.75
CA GLY A 79 -1.54 5.30 6.44
C GLY A 79 -1.27 3.80 6.25
N VAL A 80 -1.10 3.06 7.35
CA VAL A 80 -0.84 1.63 7.31
C VAL A 80 -1.78 0.85 8.23
N CYS A 81 -1.96 -0.44 7.98
CA CYS A 81 -2.76 -1.31 8.83
C CYS A 81 -2.02 -1.67 10.13
N ASN A 82 -2.75 -2.26 11.07
CA ASN A 82 -2.18 -2.73 12.34
C ASN A 82 -1.19 -3.90 12.19
N GLY A 83 -1.06 -4.49 10.99
CA GLY A 83 -0.03 -5.48 10.68
C GLY A 83 -0.01 -6.70 11.60
N ASN A 84 -1.18 -7.15 12.08
CA ASN A 84 -1.32 -8.25 13.04
C ASN A 84 -0.62 -7.97 14.38
N ALA A 85 -0.69 -6.74 14.87
CA ALA A 85 -0.11 -6.34 16.17
C ALA A 85 -0.65 -7.20 17.32
N GLY A 86 0.20 -7.50 18.29
CA GLY A 86 -0.13 -8.37 19.43
C GLY A 86 0.26 -9.83 19.23
N HIS A 87 0.69 -10.22 18.02
CA HIS A 87 1.24 -11.54 17.72
C HIS A 87 2.78 -11.55 17.79
N VAL A 88 3.37 -12.75 17.73
CA VAL A 88 4.83 -12.88 17.67
C VAL A 88 5.39 -12.25 16.39
N GLN A 89 6.61 -11.74 16.43
CA GLN A 89 7.23 -10.95 15.35
C GLN A 89 7.11 -11.61 13.96
N ARG A 90 7.34 -12.91 13.85
CA ARG A 90 7.25 -13.63 12.57
C ARG A 90 5.86 -13.62 11.92
N ASP A 91 4.82 -13.39 12.72
CA ASP A 91 3.41 -13.37 12.29
C ASP A 91 2.87 -11.94 12.08
N THR A 92 3.74 -10.94 12.26
CA THR A 92 3.40 -9.54 11.99
C THR A 92 3.79 -9.12 10.57
N THR A 93 3.20 -8.03 10.07
CA THR A 93 3.45 -7.50 8.73
C THR A 93 3.48 -5.97 8.73
N CYS A 94 3.85 -5.37 7.61
CA CYS A 94 3.84 -3.92 7.39
C CYS A 94 4.70 -3.19 8.44
N ASP A 95 4.22 -2.04 8.94
CA ASP A 95 4.91 -1.25 9.97
C ASP A 95 5.18 -2.05 11.25
N THR A 96 4.23 -2.86 11.69
CA THR A 96 4.37 -3.66 12.91
C THR A 96 5.52 -4.68 12.82
N HIS A 97 5.77 -5.25 11.63
CA HIS A 97 6.92 -6.12 11.41
C HIS A 97 8.21 -5.32 11.26
N ARG A 98 8.13 -4.21 10.53
CA ARG A 98 9.24 -3.33 10.22
C ARG A 98 9.89 -2.74 11.47
N GLY A 99 9.10 -2.24 12.41
CA GLY A 99 9.61 -1.41 13.50
C GLY A 99 10.38 -0.19 12.96
N ASN A 100 11.60 0.03 13.46
CA ASN A 100 12.46 1.15 13.02
C ASN A 100 13.41 0.78 11.87
N SER A 101 13.32 -0.42 11.29
CA SER A 101 14.20 -0.84 10.20
C SER A 101 14.06 0.10 8.99
N PRO A 102 15.16 0.53 8.37
CA PRO A 102 15.11 1.40 7.21
C PRO A 102 14.44 0.70 6.02
N LEU A 103 13.75 1.47 5.19
CA LEU A 103 13.15 1.01 3.93
C LEU A 103 13.78 1.73 2.75
N THR A 104 14.11 0.99 1.71
CA THR A 104 14.47 1.56 0.41
C THR A 104 13.21 1.82 -0.42
N ILE A 105 12.27 0.85 -0.41
CA ILE A 105 11.05 1.02 -1.18
C ILE A 105 10.18 2.12 -0.60
N ASN A 106 9.88 3.12 -1.44
CA ASN A 106 9.02 4.25 -1.08
C ASN A 106 7.73 4.21 -1.89
N PRO A 107 6.55 4.10 -1.25
CA PRO A 107 5.26 4.16 -1.95
C PRO A 107 5.00 5.47 -2.70
N LEU A 108 5.75 6.54 -2.40
CA LEU A 108 5.68 7.83 -3.09
C LEU A 108 6.59 7.91 -4.32
N ASP A 109 7.34 6.86 -4.64
CA ASP A 109 8.21 6.78 -5.82
C ASP A 109 7.63 5.78 -6.85
N ALA A 110 7.08 6.31 -7.93
CA ALA A 110 6.48 5.52 -8.99
C ALA A 110 7.49 4.55 -9.65
N ALA A 111 8.76 4.96 -9.80
CA ALA A 111 9.78 4.13 -10.41
C ALA A 111 10.14 2.92 -9.54
N MET A 112 10.11 3.06 -8.21
CA MET A 112 10.29 1.94 -7.29
C MET A 112 9.06 1.01 -7.31
N ILE A 113 7.84 1.56 -7.35
CA ILE A 113 6.62 0.75 -7.40
C ILE A 113 6.54 -0.05 -8.70
N ASP A 114 6.99 0.47 -9.82
CA ASP A 114 7.02 -0.25 -11.10
C ASP A 114 8.01 -1.44 -11.13
N LYS A 115 8.94 -1.53 -10.17
CA LYS A 115 9.82 -2.70 -9.99
C LYS A 115 9.16 -3.86 -9.25
N ILE A 116 7.97 -3.66 -8.68
CA ILE A 116 7.23 -4.69 -7.98
C ILE A 116 6.54 -5.63 -8.98
N ALA A 117 6.62 -6.91 -8.70
CA ALA A 117 5.96 -7.97 -9.44
C ALA A 117 5.18 -8.89 -8.50
N TYR A 118 4.31 -9.70 -9.10
CA TYR A 118 3.47 -10.66 -8.37
C TYR A 118 3.51 -12.03 -9.02
N SER A 119 3.42 -13.05 -8.20
CA SER A 119 3.17 -14.43 -8.63
C SER A 119 1.67 -14.66 -8.74
N THR A 120 1.22 -15.07 -9.91
CA THR A 120 -0.21 -15.36 -10.16
C THR A 120 -0.63 -16.75 -9.65
N SER A 121 0.32 -17.62 -9.31
CA SER A 121 0.06 -18.96 -8.79
C SER A 121 -0.26 -18.98 -7.29
N ASP A 122 0.40 -18.12 -6.51
CA ASP A 122 0.30 -18.13 -5.04
C ASP A 122 0.10 -16.75 -4.41
N GLY A 123 -0.02 -15.68 -5.21
CA GLY A 123 -0.27 -14.31 -4.74
C GLY A 123 0.93 -13.64 -4.06
N LYS A 124 2.13 -14.21 -4.12
CA LYS A 124 3.33 -13.58 -3.57
C LYS A 124 3.70 -12.30 -4.28
N ILE A 125 4.25 -11.35 -3.53
CA ILE A 125 4.84 -10.11 -4.02
C ILE A 125 6.35 -10.23 -4.03
N TYR A 126 7.02 -9.72 -5.06
CA TYR A 126 8.48 -9.79 -5.18
C TYR A 126 9.03 -8.67 -6.07
N SER A 127 10.34 -8.52 -6.10
CA SER A 127 11.05 -7.68 -7.06
C SER A 127 12.29 -8.42 -7.59
N LYS A 128 12.71 -8.07 -8.82
CA LYS A 128 14.02 -8.49 -9.34
C LYS A 128 15.17 -7.65 -8.77
N ASP A 129 14.87 -6.46 -8.25
CA ASP A 129 15.80 -5.65 -7.47
C ASP A 129 15.94 -6.27 -6.09
N ALA A 130 17.15 -6.72 -5.75
CA ALA A 130 17.40 -7.49 -4.52
C ALA A 130 17.10 -6.68 -3.26
N VAL A 131 17.35 -5.37 -3.26
CA VAL A 131 17.11 -4.50 -2.10
C VAL A 131 15.62 -4.31 -1.88
N ILE A 132 14.87 -4.00 -2.94
CA ILE A 132 13.40 -3.90 -2.87
C ILE A 132 12.79 -5.25 -2.47
N ASN A 133 13.32 -6.37 -3.01
CA ASN A 133 12.83 -7.69 -2.65
C ASN A 133 13.06 -8.02 -1.17
N HIS A 134 14.20 -7.62 -0.62
CA HIS A 134 14.48 -7.72 0.82
C HIS A 134 13.46 -6.91 1.64
N ASP A 135 13.22 -5.65 1.27
CA ASP A 135 12.23 -4.81 1.95
C ASP A 135 10.83 -5.46 1.97
N LEU A 136 10.39 -6.00 0.83
CA LEU A 136 9.07 -6.62 0.72
C LEU A 136 8.91 -7.88 1.58
N ASN A 137 9.97 -8.69 1.72
CA ASN A 137 9.90 -10.00 2.34
C ASN A 137 10.43 -10.03 3.78
N GLU A 138 11.56 -9.39 4.04
CA GLU A 138 12.22 -9.46 5.34
C GLU A 138 11.86 -8.26 6.23
N VAL A 139 11.74 -7.05 5.67
CA VAL A 139 11.44 -5.85 6.46
C VAL A 139 9.94 -5.65 6.66
N LEU A 140 9.13 -5.81 5.62
CA LEU A 140 7.67 -5.64 5.68
C LEU A 140 6.89 -6.95 5.84
N ASN A 141 7.54 -8.09 5.65
CA ASN A 141 6.98 -9.45 5.71
C ASN A 141 5.66 -9.59 4.92
N LEU A 142 5.62 -9.04 3.69
CA LEU A 142 4.38 -9.02 2.89
C LEU A 142 4.01 -10.39 2.30
N ASN A 143 4.86 -11.40 2.40
CA ASN A 143 4.58 -12.79 2.05
C ASN A 143 4.45 -13.68 3.29
N CYS A 144 4.16 -13.09 4.45
CA CYS A 144 3.90 -13.82 5.68
C CYS A 144 2.96 -15.01 5.45
N ASN A 145 3.35 -16.17 5.96
CA ASN A 145 2.63 -17.44 5.82
C ASN A 145 2.06 -17.91 7.17
N SER A 146 1.72 -16.98 8.05
CA SER A 146 1.04 -17.29 9.31
C SER A 146 -0.42 -17.64 9.06
N PRO A 147 -1.02 -18.56 9.85
CA PRO A 147 -2.44 -18.91 9.78
C PRO A 147 -3.38 -17.71 9.92
N ASP A 148 -2.95 -16.65 10.61
CA ASP A 148 -3.75 -15.45 10.88
C ASP A 148 -3.49 -14.32 9.88
N VAL A 149 -2.61 -14.53 8.89
CA VAL A 149 -2.22 -13.52 7.90
C VAL A 149 -2.49 -13.99 6.48
N TYR A 150 -3.51 -13.46 5.86
CA TYR A 150 -4.03 -13.93 4.56
C TYR A 150 -3.54 -13.09 3.36
N LEU A 151 -2.40 -12.40 3.44
CA LEU A 151 -1.98 -11.46 2.39
C LEU A 151 -1.78 -12.12 1.02
N CYS A 152 -1.13 -13.27 0.96
CA CYS A 152 -0.93 -14.02 -0.28
C CYS A 152 -2.27 -14.57 -0.81
N ILE A 153 -3.08 -15.14 0.07
CA ILE A 153 -4.41 -15.69 -0.25
C ILE A 153 -5.31 -14.59 -0.82
N ASN A 154 -5.43 -13.46 -0.13
CA ASN A 154 -6.26 -12.35 -0.56
C ASN A 154 -5.84 -11.78 -1.92
N ARG A 155 -4.53 -11.65 -2.18
CA ARG A 155 -4.01 -11.24 -3.49
C ARG A 155 -4.35 -12.26 -4.58
N LYS A 156 -4.20 -13.56 -4.28
CA LYS A 156 -4.54 -14.65 -5.19
C LYS A 156 -6.03 -14.66 -5.52
N GLU A 157 -6.90 -14.56 -4.53
CA GLU A 157 -8.35 -14.51 -4.71
C GLU A 157 -8.79 -13.34 -5.59
N VAL A 158 -8.26 -12.13 -5.34
CA VAL A 158 -8.54 -10.96 -6.17
C VAL A 158 -8.11 -11.19 -7.63
N PHE A 159 -6.98 -11.84 -7.83
CA PHE A 159 -6.53 -12.20 -9.18
C PHE A 159 -7.42 -13.25 -9.83
N ASP A 160 -7.80 -14.30 -9.12
CA ASP A 160 -8.68 -15.36 -9.64
C ASP A 160 -10.06 -14.82 -10.02
N GLN A 161 -10.65 -13.99 -9.17
CA GLN A 161 -11.93 -13.31 -9.47
C GLN A 161 -11.80 -12.43 -10.73
N PHE A 162 -10.68 -11.73 -10.89
CA PHE A 162 -10.39 -10.96 -12.08
C PHE A 162 -10.33 -11.86 -13.33
N ILE A 163 -9.61 -12.97 -13.30
CA ILE A 163 -9.50 -13.92 -14.43
C ILE A 163 -10.86 -14.53 -14.77
N GLN A 164 -11.64 -14.94 -13.77
CA GLN A 164 -13.00 -15.47 -13.99
C GLN A 164 -13.93 -14.42 -14.64
N MET A 165 -13.89 -13.18 -14.15
CA MET A 165 -14.67 -12.09 -14.73
C MET A 165 -14.34 -11.87 -16.21
N ILE A 166 -13.07 -11.93 -16.56
CA ILE A 166 -12.62 -11.75 -17.94
C ILE A 166 -12.98 -12.95 -18.79
N GLY A 167 -12.74 -14.18 -18.33
CA GLY A 167 -13.08 -15.40 -19.06
C GLY A 167 -14.56 -15.47 -19.49
N ARG A 168 -15.46 -14.90 -18.66
CA ARG A 168 -16.89 -14.79 -19.02
C ARG A 168 -17.18 -13.74 -20.10
N LYS A 169 -16.29 -12.79 -20.33
CA LYS A 169 -16.47 -11.69 -21.30
C LYS A 169 -15.74 -11.92 -22.62
N MET A 170 -14.84 -12.89 -22.65
CA MET A 170 -14.03 -13.17 -23.85
C MET A 170 -14.72 -14.22 -24.69
N LYS A 171 -15.19 -13.80 -25.86
CA LYS A 171 -15.43 -14.71 -26.99
C LYS A 171 -14.04 -14.99 -27.60
N ASP A 172 -13.69 -16.24 -27.78
CA ASP A 172 -12.49 -16.69 -28.52
C ASP A 172 -11.10 -16.50 -27.84
N GLY A 173 -11.03 -16.18 -26.54
CA GLY A 173 -9.76 -16.15 -25.81
C GLY A 173 -8.79 -14.98 -26.16
N ILE A 174 -9.21 -14.04 -27.00
CA ILE A 174 -8.37 -12.91 -27.45
C ILE A 174 -8.52 -11.71 -26.52
N TRP A 175 -7.39 -11.19 -26.05
CA TRP A 175 -7.31 -10.01 -25.19
C TRP A 175 -7.10 -8.76 -26.04
N GLU A 176 -8.19 -8.06 -26.34
CA GLU A 176 -8.09 -6.80 -27.08
C GLU A 176 -7.40 -5.70 -26.25
N LYS A 177 -6.45 -5.00 -26.85
CA LYS A 177 -5.69 -3.92 -26.19
C LYS A 177 -6.58 -2.85 -25.56
N ASN A 178 -7.63 -2.43 -26.28
CA ASN A 178 -8.59 -1.42 -25.77
C ASN A 178 -9.35 -1.91 -24.54
N MET A 179 -9.69 -3.21 -24.48
CA MET A 179 -10.33 -3.82 -23.31
C MET A 179 -9.37 -3.82 -22.11
N LEU A 180 -8.11 -4.24 -22.32
CA LEU A 180 -7.08 -4.23 -21.26
C LEU A 180 -6.86 -2.82 -20.70
N GLN A 181 -6.80 -1.81 -21.56
CA GLN A 181 -6.64 -0.41 -21.13
C GLN A 181 -7.83 0.08 -20.30
N ARG A 182 -9.07 -0.25 -20.69
CA ARG A 182 -10.27 0.09 -19.90
C ARG A 182 -10.28 -0.61 -18.54
N LEU A 183 -9.89 -1.88 -18.51
CA LEU A 183 -9.78 -2.64 -17.27
C LEU A 183 -8.69 -2.04 -16.35
N LEU A 184 -7.53 -1.70 -16.91
CA LEU A 184 -6.45 -1.09 -16.14
C LEU A 184 -6.92 0.21 -15.47
N ARG A 185 -7.54 1.12 -16.23
CA ARG A 185 -8.10 2.36 -15.67
C ARG A 185 -9.07 2.08 -14.53
N ARG A 186 -10.01 1.12 -14.71
CA ARG A 186 -10.98 0.75 -13.66
C ARG A 186 -10.33 0.25 -12.37
N TYR A 187 -9.14 -0.37 -12.43
CA TYR A 187 -8.39 -0.81 -11.26
C TYR A 187 -7.48 0.28 -10.68
N GLU A 188 -7.11 1.28 -11.48
CA GLU A 188 -6.32 2.43 -11.05
C GLU A 188 -7.18 3.58 -10.50
N GLU A 189 -8.46 3.63 -10.81
CA GLU A 189 -9.40 4.67 -10.35
C GLU A 189 -10.07 4.29 -9.01
N LYS A 190 -10.43 5.31 -8.25
CA LYS A 190 -11.29 5.18 -7.06
C LYS A 190 -12.74 4.96 -7.50
N ASP A 191 -13.50 4.28 -6.65
CA ASP A 191 -14.95 4.18 -6.82
C ASP A 191 -15.67 5.48 -6.40
N THR A 192 -17.00 5.46 -6.46
CA THR A 192 -17.86 6.61 -6.09
C THR A 192 -17.75 7.04 -4.62
N GLU A 193 -17.19 6.17 -3.78
CA GLU A 193 -16.91 6.45 -2.36
C GLU A 193 -15.46 6.91 -2.12
N GLY A 194 -14.68 7.15 -3.18
CA GLY A 194 -13.28 7.54 -3.09
C GLY A 194 -12.32 6.40 -2.71
N LYS A 195 -12.76 5.13 -2.83
CA LYS A 195 -12.02 3.97 -2.38
C LYS A 195 -11.37 3.21 -3.55
N TYR A 196 -10.15 2.74 -3.36
CA TYR A 196 -9.52 1.78 -4.26
C TYR A 196 -9.92 0.34 -3.90
N LYS A 197 -9.81 -0.58 -4.85
CA LYS A 197 -10.03 -2.01 -4.60
C LYS A 197 -8.86 -2.59 -3.80
N PRO A 198 -9.13 -3.29 -2.68
CA PRO A 198 -8.10 -3.96 -1.92
C PRO A 198 -7.30 -4.94 -2.79
N TYR A 199 -6.03 -5.10 -2.48
CA TYR A 199 -5.10 -6.04 -3.14
C TYR A 199 -5.04 -5.94 -4.67
N SER A 200 -5.55 -4.86 -5.28
CA SER A 200 -5.62 -4.69 -6.74
C SER A 200 -4.24 -4.59 -7.43
N GLY A 201 -3.15 -4.43 -6.68
CA GLY A 201 -1.79 -4.32 -7.21
C GLY A 201 -1.40 -5.48 -8.12
N ILE A 202 -1.80 -6.72 -7.80
CA ILE A 202 -1.53 -7.90 -8.63
C ILE A 202 -2.24 -7.81 -10.00
N VAL A 203 -3.47 -7.30 -10.03
CA VAL A 203 -4.25 -7.12 -11.27
C VAL A 203 -3.67 -6.00 -12.11
N ILE A 204 -3.34 -4.86 -11.49
CA ILE A 204 -2.71 -3.71 -12.17
C ILE A 204 -1.38 -4.14 -12.80
N TRP A 205 -0.51 -4.82 -12.05
CA TRP A 205 0.74 -5.34 -12.55
C TRP A 205 0.53 -6.30 -13.72
N TYR A 206 -0.41 -7.24 -13.61
CA TYR A 206 -0.71 -8.21 -14.66
C TYR A 206 -1.20 -7.53 -15.94
N LEU A 207 -2.10 -6.56 -15.82
CA LEU A 207 -2.61 -5.79 -16.96
C LEU A 207 -1.51 -4.96 -17.62
N LYS A 208 -0.67 -4.26 -16.84
CA LYS A 208 0.49 -3.52 -17.35
C LYS A 208 1.46 -4.44 -18.10
N LYS A 209 1.71 -5.65 -17.59
CA LYS A 209 2.57 -6.64 -18.25
C LYS A 209 1.98 -7.14 -19.59
N ARG A 210 0.65 -7.25 -19.69
CA ARG A 210 -0.05 -7.67 -20.90
C ARG A 210 -0.14 -6.56 -21.96
N LEU A 211 -0.01 -5.31 -21.56
CA LEU A 211 -0.06 -4.14 -22.46
C LEU A 211 1.30 -3.78 -23.07
N LYS A 212 2.40 -4.29 -22.52
CA LYS A 212 3.76 -4.18 -23.09
C LYS A 212 3.92 -5.14 -24.24
#